data_f329bd3580e462e70dc104613dc27fb5
#
_entry.id   f329bd3580e462e70dc104613dc27fb5
#
_cell.length_a   1.000
_cell.length_b   1.000
_cell.length_c   1.000
_cell.angle_alpha   90.00
_cell.angle_beta   90.00
_cell.angle_gamma   90.00
#
_symmetry.space_group_name_H-M   'P 1'
#
loop_
_entity.id
_entity.type
_entity.pdbx_description
1 polymer ?
#
loop_
_entity_poly.entity_id
_entity_poly.type
_entity_poly.pdbx_seq_one_letter_code
_entity_poly.pdbx_strand_id
1 'polypeptide(L)'
;MKNLLIVLLLVIITKVSAQVGIGTSTPDASAALEITSTNQGFLPPRMTAAQRDAISNPAEGLVVYCTDCGLDGELLVYSGNHFKRMDGTLATTKNTYTTLGYLYGESPEDDFGTSTAISADGTIIAIGAPNNDDNGDNSGHVRVFEFSSGSWDQLGSDLDGEAGGDLFGTSIALSANGKILAVGAPKNDDGGADAGHVRVFEYTSGVWAQRGSDINGSNAGD
;
A
#
# COMPACT_ATOMS: atom_id res chain seq x y z
N MET A 1 -79.22 -10.05 -22.57
CA MET A 1 -78.56 -9.00 -21.73
C MET A 1 -77.55 -9.58 -20.73
N LYS A 2 -77.78 -10.73 -20.09
CA LYS A 2 -76.77 -11.32 -19.14
C LYS A 2 -75.43 -11.68 -19.78
N ASN A 3 -75.38 -12.15 -21.03
CA ASN A 3 -74.16 -12.56 -21.70
C ASN A 3 -73.35 -11.39 -22.20
N LEU A 4 -73.89 -10.19 -22.40
CA LEU A 4 -73.23 -8.99 -22.82
C LEU A 4 -72.40 -8.35 -21.65
N LEU A 5 -72.91 -8.56 -20.42
CA LEU A 5 -72.24 -8.07 -19.21
C LEU A 5 -70.98 -8.88 -18.85
N ILE A 6 -70.96 -10.17 -19.16
CA ILE A 6 -69.80 -11.07 -18.92
C ILE A 6 -68.67 -10.79 -19.93
N VAL A 7 -69.00 -10.46 -21.19
CA VAL A 7 -67.98 -10.10 -22.20
C VAL A 7 -67.37 -8.74 -21.91
N LEU A 8 -68.15 -7.80 -21.34
CA LEU A 8 -67.59 -6.49 -20.96
C LEU A 8 -66.63 -6.55 -19.72
N LEU A 9 -66.88 -7.52 -18.83
CA LEU A 9 -66.00 -7.69 -17.64
C LEU A 9 -64.65 -8.40 -17.96
N LEU A 10 -64.61 -9.11 -19.11
CA LEU A 10 -63.40 -9.86 -19.50
C LEU A 10 -62.37 -9.02 -20.28
N VAL A 11 -62.68 -7.79 -20.65
CA VAL A 11 -61.82 -6.91 -21.48
C VAL A 11 -60.98 -5.93 -20.66
N ILE A 12 -61.14 -5.89 -19.31
CA ILE A 12 -60.40 -4.98 -18.46
C ILE A 12 -59.35 -5.74 -17.60
N ILE A 13 -58.61 -6.67 -18.20
CA ILE A 13 -57.34 -7.11 -17.63
C ILE A 13 -56.25 -6.29 -18.32
N THR A 14 -56.18 -5.01 -18.00
CA THR A 14 -55.01 -4.22 -18.30
C THR A 14 -53.87 -4.77 -17.42
N LYS A 15 -52.78 -5.18 -18.04
CA LYS A 15 -51.55 -5.47 -17.30
C LYS A 15 -51.17 -4.19 -16.53
N VAL A 16 -51.35 -4.19 -15.21
CA VAL A 16 -50.82 -3.14 -14.36
C VAL A 16 -49.31 -3.36 -14.31
N SER A 17 -48.57 -2.60 -15.08
CA SER A 17 -47.13 -2.51 -14.94
C SER A 17 -46.86 -1.71 -13.67
N ALA A 18 -46.42 -2.38 -12.60
CA ALA A 18 -46.06 -1.72 -11.33
C ALA A 18 -44.67 -1.11 -11.43
N GLN A 19 -44.59 0.01 -12.14
CA GLN A 19 -43.36 0.85 -12.14
C GLN A 19 -43.47 1.88 -11.02
N VAL A 20 -42.36 2.15 -10.36
CA VAL A 20 -42.26 3.17 -9.31
C VAL A 20 -41.53 4.38 -9.89
N GLY A 21 -42.22 5.51 -10.01
CA GLY A 21 -41.63 6.82 -10.35
C GLY A 21 -41.54 7.69 -9.10
N ILE A 22 -40.38 8.24 -8.84
CA ILE A 22 -40.19 9.28 -7.83
C ILE A 22 -39.82 10.56 -8.56
N GLY A 23 -40.66 11.59 -8.46
CA GLY A 23 -40.49 12.85 -9.19
C GLY A 23 -40.87 12.80 -10.66
N THR A 24 -41.42 11.69 -11.16
CA THR A 24 -42.00 11.50 -12.49
C THR A 24 -43.32 10.75 -12.42
N SER A 25 -44.28 11.14 -13.25
CA SER A 25 -45.56 10.42 -13.43
C SER A 25 -45.53 9.44 -14.60
N THR A 26 -44.46 9.49 -15.41
CA THR A 26 -44.28 8.66 -16.61
C THR A 26 -42.88 8.02 -16.58
N PRO A 27 -42.68 7.00 -15.73
CA PRO A 27 -41.42 6.29 -15.71
C PRO A 27 -41.11 5.63 -17.05
N ASP A 28 -39.82 5.56 -17.42
CA ASP A 28 -39.37 4.87 -18.63
C ASP A 28 -39.86 3.41 -18.61
N ALA A 29 -40.34 2.93 -19.74
CA ALA A 29 -40.95 1.62 -19.86
C ALA A 29 -39.98 0.44 -19.51
N SER A 30 -38.67 0.68 -19.56
CA SER A 30 -37.63 -0.27 -19.19
C SER A 30 -37.25 -0.23 -17.71
N ALA A 31 -37.73 0.77 -16.95
CA ALA A 31 -37.36 0.97 -15.55
C ALA A 31 -38.44 0.42 -14.61
N ALA A 32 -38.09 -0.41 -13.64
CA ALA A 32 -38.95 -0.77 -12.52
C ALA A 32 -39.05 0.35 -11.47
N LEU A 33 -37.95 1.13 -11.32
CA LEU A 33 -37.86 2.33 -10.50
C LEU A 33 -37.16 3.42 -11.30
N GLU A 34 -37.77 4.60 -11.41
CA GLU A 34 -37.10 5.82 -11.94
C GLU A 34 -37.23 6.94 -10.93
N ILE A 35 -36.09 7.65 -10.74
CA ILE A 35 -36.00 8.81 -9.86
C ILE A 35 -35.59 10.02 -10.71
N THR A 36 -36.48 11.01 -10.83
CA THR A 36 -36.22 12.26 -11.57
C THR A 36 -36.22 13.41 -10.58
N SER A 37 -35.13 14.17 -10.52
CA SER A 37 -35.02 15.37 -9.70
C SER A 37 -33.98 16.32 -10.28
N THR A 38 -34.18 17.64 -10.07
CA THR A 38 -33.21 18.68 -10.46
C THR A 38 -32.31 19.12 -9.31
N ASN A 39 -32.61 18.72 -8.06
CA ASN A 39 -31.90 19.20 -6.86
C ASN A 39 -31.79 18.16 -5.74
N GLN A 40 -32.22 16.92 -5.96
CA GLN A 40 -32.12 15.82 -5.02
C GLN A 40 -31.54 14.59 -5.72
N GLY A 41 -30.81 13.77 -4.98
CA GLY A 41 -30.23 12.52 -5.45
C GLY A 41 -30.79 11.30 -4.74
N PHE A 42 -30.36 10.13 -5.17
CA PHE A 42 -30.58 8.87 -4.47
C PHE A 42 -29.46 8.64 -3.44
N LEU A 43 -29.84 8.39 -2.19
CA LEU A 43 -28.91 8.04 -1.12
C LEU A 43 -29.05 6.56 -0.78
N PRO A 44 -28.10 5.70 -1.20
CA PRO A 44 -28.11 4.29 -0.88
C PRO A 44 -27.81 4.04 0.61
N PRO A 45 -28.02 2.83 1.14
CA PRO A 45 -27.59 2.47 2.49
C PRO A 45 -26.13 2.80 2.73
N ARG A 46 -25.86 3.53 3.82
CA ARG A 46 -24.51 3.99 4.19
C ARG A 46 -23.98 3.15 5.34
N MET A 47 -22.76 2.63 5.19
CA MET A 47 -22.15 1.74 6.17
C MET A 47 -20.61 1.78 6.09
N THR A 48 -19.96 1.32 7.14
CA THR A 48 -18.51 1.12 7.14
C THR A 48 -18.12 -0.14 6.34
N ALA A 49 -16.83 -0.27 6.00
CA ALA A 49 -16.30 -1.48 5.37
C ALA A 49 -16.59 -2.74 6.21
N ALA A 50 -16.42 -2.65 7.53
CA ALA A 50 -16.72 -3.75 8.44
C ALA A 50 -18.19 -4.15 8.44
N GLN A 51 -19.12 -3.17 8.40
CA GLN A 51 -20.55 -3.43 8.31
C GLN A 51 -20.93 -4.02 6.95
N ARG A 52 -20.34 -3.53 5.85
CA ARG A 52 -20.53 -4.06 4.51
C ARG A 52 -20.09 -5.53 4.43
N ASP A 53 -18.91 -5.85 4.98
CA ASP A 53 -18.35 -7.21 4.95
C ASP A 53 -19.10 -8.18 5.86
N ALA A 54 -19.86 -7.66 6.82
CA ALA A 54 -20.75 -8.44 7.68
C ALA A 54 -22.12 -8.79 7.02
N ILE A 55 -22.43 -8.28 5.81
CA ILE A 55 -23.66 -8.64 5.11
C ILE A 55 -23.59 -10.12 4.68
N SER A 56 -24.45 -10.94 5.27
CA SER A 56 -24.52 -12.36 4.94
C SER A 56 -25.18 -12.58 3.58
N ASN A 57 -24.49 -13.29 2.68
CA ASN A 57 -25.00 -13.63 1.34
C ASN A 57 -25.58 -12.42 0.57
N PRO A 58 -24.77 -11.39 0.31
CA PRO A 58 -25.27 -10.22 -0.41
C PRO A 58 -25.81 -10.62 -1.80
N ALA A 59 -26.92 -10.02 -2.21
CA ALA A 59 -27.46 -10.28 -3.53
C ALA A 59 -26.58 -9.66 -4.63
N GLU A 60 -26.47 -10.33 -5.76
CA GLU A 60 -25.81 -9.77 -6.94
C GLU A 60 -26.49 -8.45 -7.35
N GLY A 61 -25.69 -7.41 -7.58
CA GLY A 61 -26.20 -6.06 -7.88
C GLY A 61 -26.58 -5.23 -6.65
N LEU A 62 -26.38 -5.72 -5.41
CA LEU A 62 -26.61 -4.92 -4.21
C LEU A 62 -25.71 -3.67 -4.20
N VAL A 63 -26.32 -2.48 -4.07
CA VAL A 63 -25.60 -1.19 -4.04
C VAL A 63 -25.56 -0.63 -2.63
N VAL A 64 -24.40 -0.24 -2.17
CA VAL A 64 -24.16 0.40 -0.86
C VAL A 64 -23.19 1.56 -0.99
N TYR A 65 -23.24 2.53 -0.07
CA TYR A 65 -22.21 3.55 0.08
C TYR A 65 -21.33 3.21 1.29
N CYS A 66 -20.08 2.87 1.02
CA CYS A 66 -19.09 2.61 2.07
C CYS A 66 -18.47 3.93 2.53
N THR A 67 -18.63 4.28 3.81
CA THR A 67 -18.26 5.59 4.36
C THR A 67 -16.78 5.72 4.68
N ASP A 68 -16.06 4.62 4.84
CA ASP A 68 -14.63 4.53 5.17
C ASP A 68 -13.83 3.75 4.13
N CYS A 69 -14.39 3.55 2.93
CA CYS A 69 -13.69 3.03 1.77
C CYS A 69 -13.10 4.18 0.94
N GLY A 70 -11.92 3.97 0.34
CA GLY A 70 -11.24 5.01 -0.41
C GLY A 70 -10.84 6.22 0.46
N LEU A 71 -10.65 7.37 -0.15
CA LEU A 71 -10.28 8.61 0.56
C LEU A 71 -11.49 9.28 1.23
N ASP A 72 -12.64 9.31 0.54
CA ASP A 72 -13.83 10.08 0.93
C ASP A 72 -15.12 9.24 0.97
N GLY A 73 -14.99 7.93 1.00
CA GLY A 73 -16.10 6.98 0.86
C GLY A 73 -16.37 6.63 -0.61
N GLU A 74 -17.04 5.51 -0.85
CA GLU A 74 -17.24 4.95 -2.19
C GLU A 74 -18.62 4.36 -2.39
N LEU A 75 -19.18 4.54 -3.59
CA LEU A 75 -20.37 3.81 -4.04
C LEU A 75 -19.93 2.46 -4.60
N LEU A 76 -20.47 1.38 -4.03
CA LEU A 76 -20.06 0.02 -4.32
C LEU A 76 -21.26 -0.81 -4.79
N VAL A 77 -20.96 -1.76 -5.69
CA VAL A 77 -21.90 -2.79 -6.14
C VAL A 77 -21.35 -4.18 -5.84
N TYR A 78 -22.17 -5.07 -5.32
CA TYR A 78 -21.77 -6.47 -5.11
C TYR A 78 -21.84 -7.23 -6.44
N SER A 79 -20.73 -7.81 -6.88
CA SER A 79 -20.66 -8.60 -8.11
C SER A 79 -19.54 -9.61 -8.07
N GLY A 80 -19.85 -10.86 -8.42
CA GLY A 80 -18.87 -11.94 -8.51
C GLY A 80 -18.18 -12.25 -7.18
N ASN A 81 -18.96 -12.31 -6.09
CA ASN A 81 -18.52 -12.58 -4.72
C ASN A 81 -17.73 -11.46 -4.01
N HIS A 82 -17.68 -10.26 -4.60
CA HIS A 82 -16.98 -9.12 -4.01
C HIS A 82 -17.73 -7.81 -4.22
N PHE A 83 -17.56 -6.86 -3.30
CA PHE A 83 -17.94 -5.48 -3.54
C PHE A 83 -16.89 -4.80 -4.44
N LYS A 84 -17.37 -4.18 -5.50
CA LYS A 84 -16.54 -3.48 -6.52
C LYS A 84 -16.96 -2.03 -6.63
N ARG A 85 -16.05 -1.19 -7.08
CA ARG A 85 -16.37 0.17 -7.53
C ARG A 85 -17.21 0.13 -8.80
N MET A 86 -17.87 1.21 -9.13
CA MET A 86 -18.67 1.32 -10.36
C MET A 86 -17.80 1.20 -11.63
N ASP A 87 -16.48 1.35 -11.53
CA ASP A 87 -15.52 1.10 -12.63
C ASP A 87 -15.11 -0.39 -12.76
N GLY A 88 -15.67 -1.27 -11.92
CA GLY A 88 -15.39 -2.70 -11.91
C GLY A 88 -14.15 -3.11 -11.11
N THR A 89 -13.40 -2.17 -10.54
CA THR A 89 -12.27 -2.49 -9.66
C THR A 89 -12.75 -2.96 -8.28
N LEU A 90 -11.94 -3.77 -7.60
CA LEU A 90 -12.28 -4.21 -6.25
C LEU A 90 -12.34 -3.00 -5.30
N ALA A 91 -13.37 -2.99 -4.45
CA ALA A 91 -13.44 -2.04 -3.35
C ALA A 91 -12.29 -2.31 -2.38
N THR A 92 -11.39 -1.36 -2.27
CA THR A 92 -10.36 -1.41 -1.23
C THR A 92 -10.92 -0.81 0.06
N THR A 93 -10.57 -1.39 1.20
CA THR A 93 -10.65 -0.67 2.48
C THR A 93 -9.83 0.62 2.33
N LYS A 94 -10.27 1.69 2.98
CA LYS A 94 -9.45 2.90 3.10
C LYS A 94 -8.03 2.46 3.41
N ASN A 95 -7.07 2.81 2.55
CA ASN A 95 -5.67 2.70 2.93
C ASN A 95 -5.44 3.66 4.12
N THR A 96 -5.78 3.21 5.30
CA THR A 96 -5.19 3.75 6.50
C THR A 96 -3.73 3.36 6.38
N TYR A 97 -2.87 4.31 6.05
CA TYR A 97 -1.45 4.17 6.34
C TYR A 97 -1.36 4.03 7.85
N THR A 98 -1.43 2.79 8.33
CA THR A 98 -1.13 2.50 9.72
C THR A 98 0.37 2.73 9.83
N THR A 99 0.78 3.61 10.73
CA THR A 99 2.18 3.72 11.09
C THR A 99 2.61 2.36 11.62
N LEU A 100 3.43 1.65 10.83
CA LEU A 100 3.92 0.31 11.16
C LEU A 100 5.06 0.35 12.20
N GLY A 101 5.24 1.48 12.87
CA GLY A 101 6.31 1.74 13.83
C GLY A 101 7.26 2.82 13.32
N TYR A 102 8.16 3.23 14.21
CA TYR A 102 9.25 4.15 13.92
C TYR A 102 10.56 3.41 14.09
N LEU A 103 11.48 3.59 13.16
CA LEU A 103 12.87 3.15 13.28
C LEU A 103 13.71 4.37 13.66
N TYR A 104 14.47 4.24 14.73
CA TYR A 104 15.29 5.32 15.28
C TYR A 104 16.77 4.99 15.11
N GLY A 105 17.58 6.02 14.90
CA GLY A 105 19.03 5.95 15.03
C GLY A 105 19.43 5.67 16.50
N GLU A 106 20.67 5.30 16.70
CA GLU A 106 21.22 4.97 18.02
C GLU A 106 21.65 6.22 18.79
N SER A 107 22.20 7.18 18.06
CA SER A 107 22.60 8.46 18.63
C SER A 107 22.09 9.65 17.82
N PRO A 108 21.93 10.82 18.45
CA PRO A 108 21.79 12.08 17.73
C PRO A 108 23.06 12.31 16.87
N GLU A 109 22.90 12.94 15.72
CA GLU A 109 23.99 13.29 14.81
C GLU A 109 24.55 12.15 13.96
N ASP A 110 24.14 10.88 14.16
CA ASP A 110 24.49 9.74 13.29
C ASP A 110 23.91 9.86 11.87
N ASP A 111 22.92 10.77 11.69
CA ASP A 111 22.21 10.99 10.43
C ASP A 111 21.50 9.70 9.90
N PHE A 112 20.96 8.88 10.83
CA PHE A 112 20.19 7.70 10.49
C PHE A 112 19.00 8.03 9.58
N GLY A 113 18.95 7.40 8.41
CA GLY A 113 17.95 7.69 7.38
C GLY A 113 18.50 8.50 6.20
N THR A 114 19.78 8.86 6.20
CA THR A 114 20.43 9.56 5.07
C THR A 114 20.27 8.78 3.78
N SER A 115 20.37 7.47 3.82
CA SER A 115 20.06 6.57 2.71
C SER A 115 19.10 5.48 3.15
N THR A 116 18.17 5.10 2.25
CA THR A 116 17.19 4.05 2.50
C THR A 116 16.97 3.21 1.25
N ALA A 117 16.81 1.89 1.42
CA ALA A 117 16.41 0.98 0.35
C ALA A 117 15.43 -0.06 0.89
N ILE A 118 14.43 -0.44 0.09
CA ILE A 118 13.38 -1.38 0.50
C ILE A 118 13.27 -2.53 -0.52
N SER A 119 12.97 -3.74 -0.03
CA SER A 119 12.71 -4.92 -0.87
C SER A 119 11.43 -4.75 -1.71
N ALA A 120 11.30 -5.54 -2.78
CA ALA A 120 10.16 -5.43 -3.70
C ALA A 120 8.80 -5.71 -3.06
N ASP A 121 8.77 -6.54 -2.02
CA ASP A 121 7.57 -6.87 -1.24
C ASP A 121 7.33 -5.92 -0.06
N GLY A 122 8.26 -4.98 0.20
CA GLY A 122 8.18 -4.01 1.27
C GLY A 122 8.45 -4.57 2.67
N THR A 123 8.95 -5.79 2.79
CA THR A 123 9.14 -6.44 4.10
C THR A 123 10.54 -6.25 4.67
N ILE A 124 11.54 -5.86 3.89
CA ILE A 124 12.90 -5.62 4.34
C ILE A 124 13.33 -4.21 3.95
N ILE A 125 13.87 -3.46 4.91
CA ILE A 125 14.40 -2.11 4.70
C ILE A 125 15.83 -2.03 5.24
N ALA A 126 16.73 -1.41 4.45
CA ALA A 126 18.06 -1.05 4.88
C ALA A 126 18.14 0.48 5.05
N ILE A 127 18.84 0.94 6.08
CA ILE A 127 18.92 2.34 6.47
C ILE A 127 20.37 2.67 6.81
N GLY A 128 20.93 3.69 6.18
CA GLY A 128 22.29 4.16 6.41
C GLY A 128 22.34 5.33 7.39
N ALA A 129 23.37 5.35 8.20
CA ALA A 129 23.77 6.40 9.14
C ALA A 129 25.26 6.72 8.97
N PRO A 130 25.61 7.57 8.02
CA PRO A 130 27.01 7.75 7.61
C PRO A 130 27.88 8.44 8.67
N ASN A 131 27.28 9.12 9.62
CA ASN A 131 28.04 9.80 10.70
C ASN A 131 28.08 8.98 11.99
N ASN A 132 27.67 7.72 11.98
CA ASN A 132 27.80 6.86 13.16
C ASN A 132 29.27 6.64 13.53
N ASP A 133 29.53 6.62 14.85
CA ASP A 133 30.88 6.63 15.43
C ASP A 133 31.34 5.27 16.01
N ASP A 134 30.56 4.20 15.86
CA ASP A 134 30.79 2.93 16.55
C ASP A 134 32.14 2.30 16.22
N ASN A 135 32.65 2.47 15.01
CA ASN A 135 33.95 1.98 14.58
C ASN A 135 34.97 3.10 14.28
N GLY A 136 34.71 4.29 14.79
CA GLY A 136 35.53 5.51 14.63
C GLY A 136 34.69 6.71 14.23
N ASP A 137 35.20 7.91 14.50
CA ASP A 137 34.51 9.17 14.22
C ASP A 137 34.05 9.26 12.77
N ASN A 138 32.71 9.29 12.54
CA ASN A 138 32.05 9.24 11.24
C ASN A 138 32.49 8.03 10.37
N SER A 139 32.69 6.86 10.96
CA SER A 139 32.93 5.62 10.21
C SER A 139 31.71 5.23 9.38
N GLY A 140 30.54 5.50 9.94
CA GLY A 140 29.23 5.18 9.39
C GLY A 140 28.81 3.72 9.59
N HIS A 141 27.51 3.49 9.56
CA HIS A 141 26.93 2.14 9.58
C HIS A 141 25.68 2.00 8.71
N VAL A 142 25.25 0.75 8.50
CA VAL A 142 23.95 0.40 7.91
C VAL A 142 23.27 -0.61 8.79
N ARG A 143 21.99 -0.38 9.10
CA ARG A 143 21.10 -1.33 9.78
C ARG A 143 20.02 -1.82 8.84
N VAL A 144 19.73 -3.11 8.92
CA VAL A 144 18.67 -3.73 8.13
C VAL A 144 17.57 -4.24 9.05
N PHE A 145 16.32 -4.05 8.65
CA PHE A 145 15.15 -4.47 9.44
C PHE A 145 14.20 -5.28 8.58
N GLU A 146 13.55 -6.27 9.20
CA GLU A 146 12.49 -7.07 8.60
C GLU A 146 11.16 -6.79 9.31
N PHE A 147 10.11 -6.55 8.53
CA PHE A 147 8.76 -6.43 9.05
C PHE A 147 8.13 -7.79 9.21
N SER A 148 7.91 -8.20 10.45
CA SER A 148 7.28 -9.46 10.77
C SER A 148 6.29 -9.30 11.94
N SER A 149 5.18 -10.01 11.89
CA SER A 149 4.18 -10.01 12.99
C SER A 149 3.71 -8.63 13.46
N GLY A 150 3.78 -7.61 12.58
CA GLY A 150 3.30 -6.25 12.86
C GLY A 150 4.36 -5.30 13.44
N SER A 151 5.62 -5.71 13.53
CA SER A 151 6.76 -4.91 13.98
C SER A 151 7.95 -5.00 13.03
N TRP A 152 8.83 -4.01 13.12
CA TRP A 152 10.14 -4.03 12.50
C TRP A 152 11.16 -4.58 13.49
N ASP A 153 11.75 -5.70 13.16
CA ASP A 153 12.80 -6.33 13.94
C ASP A 153 14.12 -6.26 13.17
N GLN A 154 15.24 -6.00 13.87
CA GLN A 154 16.52 -5.89 13.20
C GLN A 154 16.96 -7.23 12.61
N LEU A 155 17.38 -7.21 11.36
CA LEU A 155 17.76 -8.38 10.58
C LEU A 155 19.30 -8.50 10.54
N GLY A 156 19.85 -9.27 11.44
CA GLY A 156 21.30 -9.41 11.64
C GLY A 156 21.92 -8.31 12.51
N SER A 157 23.22 -8.28 12.57
CA SER A 157 24.00 -7.22 13.26
C SER A 157 24.16 -5.99 12.36
N ASP A 158 24.61 -4.90 12.94
CA ASP A 158 25.01 -3.70 12.23
C ASP A 158 26.15 -4.01 11.25
N LEU A 159 26.15 -3.27 10.17
CA LEU A 159 27.21 -3.32 9.19
C LEU A 159 27.99 -2.00 9.29
N ASP A 160 29.17 -2.07 9.91
CA ASP A 160 29.96 -0.90 10.23
C ASP A 160 30.97 -0.55 9.12
N GLY A 161 31.28 0.75 9.02
CA GLY A 161 32.40 1.24 8.25
C GLY A 161 33.72 0.72 8.80
N GLU A 162 34.80 0.75 8.02
CA GLU A 162 36.08 0.17 8.38
C GLU A 162 36.94 1.13 9.17
N ALA A 163 36.88 2.42 8.85
CA ALA A 163 37.66 3.44 9.52
C ALA A 163 36.87 4.74 9.70
N GLY A 164 37.33 5.55 10.65
CA GLY A 164 36.75 6.87 10.88
C GLY A 164 36.91 7.78 9.66
N GLY A 165 35.84 8.49 9.32
CA GLY A 165 35.80 9.40 8.17
C GLY A 165 35.28 8.77 6.88
N ASP A 166 35.11 7.45 6.80
CA ASP A 166 34.72 6.72 5.58
C ASP A 166 33.32 7.05 5.10
N LEU A 167 32.44 7.45 6.01
CA LEU A 167 31.00 7.73 5.75
C LEU A 167 30.26 6.53 5.12
N PHE A 168 30.52 5.32 5.62
CA PHE A 168 29.85 4.10 5.18
C PHE A 168 28.34 4.21 5.39
N GLY A 169 27.55 3.79 4.41
CA GLY A 169 26.10 3.97 4.46
C GLY A 169 25.60 5.27 3.83
N THR A 170 26.48 6.10 3.24
CA THR A 170 26.07 7.29 2.48
C THR A 170 25.15 6.92 1.31
N SER A 171 25.41 5.79 0.66
CA SER A 171 24.55 5.24 -0.38
C SER A 171 24.32 3.75 -0.17
N ILE A 172 23.09 3.28 -0.43
CA ILE A 172 22.73 1.88 -0.30
C ILE A 172 21.83 1.43 -1.45
N ALA A 173 21.95 0.16 -1.82
CA ALA A 173 21.05 -0.50 -2.75
C ALA A 173 20.74 -1.90 -2.24
N LEU A 174 19.44 -2.27 -2.22
CA LEU A 174 18.95 -3.56 -1.75
C LEU A 174 18.36 -4.35 -2.92
N SER A 175 18.66 -5.65 -2.99
CA SER A 175 18.05 -6.54 -3.97
C SER A 175 16.54 -6.70 -3.74
N ALA A 176 15.81 -7.09 -4.79
CA ALA A 176 14.35 -7.27 -4.74
C ALA A 176 13.88 -8.20 -3.61
N ASN A 177 14.65 -9.24 -3.29
CA ASN A 177 14.36 -10.20 -2.22
C ASN A 177 14.91 -9.78 -0.84
N GLY A 178 15.53 -8.59 -0.72
CA GLY A 178 16.09 -8.08 0.52
C GLY A 178 17.32 -8.82 1.06
N LYS A 179 17.97 -9.69 0.28
CA LYS A 179 19.06 -10.55 0.78
C LYS A 179 20.47 -10.18 0.28
N ILE A 180 20.57 -9.23 -0.65
CA ILE A 180 21.85 -8.67 -1.11
C ILE A 180 21.80 -7.16 -0.95
N LEU A 181 22.80 -6.61 -0.28
CA LEU A 181 22.93 -5.20 0.03
C LEU A 181 24.28 -4.68 -0.49
N ALA A 182 24.26 -3.62 -1.27
CA ALA A 182 25.46 -2.87 -1.64
C ALA A 182 25.49 -1.56 -0.85
N VAL A 183 26.65 -1.21 -0.28
CA VAL A 183 26.85 -0.04 0.57
C VAL A 183 28.07 0.73 0.11
N GLY A 184 27.90 2.04 -0.09
CA GLY A 184 28.99 2.94 -0.46
C GLY A 184 29.54 3.72 0.73
N ALA A 185 30.86 3.86 0.74
CA ALA A 185 31.65 4.71 1.66
C ALA A 185 32.53 5.65 0.81
N PRO A 186 32.02 6.86 0.51
CA PRO A 186 32.67 7.72 -0.50
C PRO A 186 34.00 8.29 -0.09
N LYS A 187 34.35 8.20 1.18
CA LYS A 187 35.62 8.74 1.70
C LYS A 187 36.61 7.68 2.20
N ASN A 188 36.36 6.41 1.89
CA ASN A 188 37.30 5.36 2.23
C ASN A 188 38.62 5.54 1.48
N ASP A 189 39.75 5.29 2.17
CA ASP A 189 41.10 5.60 1.71
C ASP A 189 41.84 4.41 1.08
N ASP A 190 41.25 3.23 0.99
CA ASP A 190 41.92 2.00 0.52
C ASP A 190 42.44 2.08 -0.92
N GLY A 191 41.77 2.81 -1.79
CA GLY A 191 42.20 3.07 -3.16
C GLY A 191 43.05 4.33 -3.35
N GLY A 192 43.21 5.13 -2.28
CA GLY A 192 43.83 6.46 -2.27
C GLY A 192 42.98 7.43 -1.44
N ALA A 193 43.52 8.58 -1.07
CA ALA A 193 42.81 9.52 -0.21
C ALA A 193 41.43 9.89 -0.77
N ASP A 194 40.36 9.64 0.02
CA ASP A 194 38.96 9.83 -0.36
C ASP A 194 38.57 9.13 -1.71
N ALA A 195 39.19 8.00 -2.04
CA ALA A 195 38.89 7.28 -3.29
C ALA A 195 37.54 6.62 -3.26
N GLY A 196 37.04 6.35 -2.08
CA GLY A 196 35.78 5.67 -1.84
C GLY A 196 35.80 4.17 -2.19
N HIS A 197 34.85 3.45 -1.62
CA HIS A 197 34.61 2.06 -1.98
C HIS A 197 33.12 1.68 -1.93
N VAL A 198 32.83 0.52 -2.48
CA VAL A 198 31.53 -0.16 -2.31
C VAL A 198 31.77 -1.57 -1.77
N ARG A 199 31.09 -1.92 -0.70
CA ARG A 199 31.05 -3.29 -0.15
C ARG A 199 29.70 -3.93 -0.43
N VAL A 200 29.70 -5.21 -0.80
CA VAL A 200 28.49 -5.98 -1.07
C VAL A 200 28.34 -7.06 0.00
N PHE A 201 27.14 -7.16 0.58
CA PHE A 201 26.82 -8.13 1.62
C PHE A 201 25.70 -9.05 1.18
N GLU A 202 25.73 -10.28 1.66
CA GLU A 202 24.67 -11.28 1.47
C GLU A 202 24.18 -11.79 2.82
N TYR A 203 22.85 -11.79 3.00
CA TYR A 203 22.22 -12.34 4.21
C TYR A 203 21.98 -13.83 4.06
N THR A 204 22.67 -14.61 4.86
CA THR A 204 22.55 -16.08 4.90
C THR A 204 22.62 -16.59 6.32
N SER A 205 21.75 -17.51 6.68
CA SER A 205 21.76 -18.20 7.99
C SER A 205 21.77 -17.25 9.22
N GLY A 206 21.08 -16.11 9.11
CA GLY A 206 20.93 -15.16 10.22
C GLY A 206 22.01 -14.09 10.31
N VAL A 207 22.97 -14.06 9.39
CA VAL A 207 24.06 -13.10 9.37
C VAL A 207 24.26 -12.45 8.01
N TRP A 208 24.69 -11.19 8.02
CA TRP A 208 25.20 -10.50 6.86
C TRP A 208 26.70 -10.81 6.72
N ALA A 209 27.07 -11.42 5.62
CA ALA A 209 28.47 -11.69 5.29
C ALA A 209 28.88 -10.94 4.03
N GLN A 210 30.06 -10.39 4.01
CA GLN A 210 30.59 -9.71 2.84
C GLN A 210 30.73 -10.69 1.67
N ARG A 211 30.26 -10.28 0.50
CA ARG A 211 30.28 -11.06 -0.74
C ARG A 211 31.33 -10.51 -1.70
N GLY A 212 32.46 -11.14 -1.76
CA GLY A 212 33.60 -10.70 -2.55
C GLY A 212 34.51 -9.73 -1.81
N SER A 213 35.47 -9.16 -2.54
CA SER A 213 36.36 -8.10 -2.04
C SER A 213 35.69 -6.75 -2.21
N ASP A 214 36.29 -5.73 -1.54
CA ASP A 214 35.88 -4.34 -1.71
C ASP A 214 36.07 -3.89 -3.18
N ILE A 215 35.17 -3.07 -3.61
CA ILE A 215 35.22 -2.43 -4.93
C ILE A 215 35.72 -1.00 -4.70
N ASN A 216 37.02 -0.82 -4.79
CA ASN A 216 37.66 0.45 -4.46
C ASN A 216 37.70 1.40 -5.66
N GLY A 217 37.59 2.70 -5.39
CA GLY A 217 37.98 3.74 -6.32
C GLY A 217 39.46 3.58 -6.68
N SER A 218 39.86 4.00 -7.86
CA SER A 218 41.21 3.79 -8.38
C SER A 218 42.15 4.97 -8.18
N ASN A 219 41.61 6.12 -7.87
CA ASN A 219 42.37 7.34 -7.66
C ASN A 219 41.81 8.17 -6.51
N ALA A 220 42.65 8.99 -5.90
CA ALA A 220 42.20 9.91 -4.87
C ALA A 220 41.05 10.81 -5.38
N GLY A 221 39.94 10.82 -4.64
CA GLY A 221 38.76 11.65 -4.92
C GLY A 221 37.89 11.17 -6.09
N ASP A 222 37.88 9.86 -6.46
CA ASP A 222 37.01 9.25 -7.49
C ASP A 222 35.48 9.26 -7.19
#